data_75718c0ec2ccc325445d9ba6cb4217c7
#
_entry.id   75718c0ec2ccc325445d9ba6cb4217c7
#
_cell.length_a   1.000
_cell.length_b   1.000
_cell.length_c   1.000
_cell.angle_alpha   90.00
_cell.angle_beta   90.00
_cell.angle_gamma   90.00
#
_symmetry.space_group_name_H-M   'P 1'
#
loop_
_entity.id
_entity.type
_entity.pdbx_description
1 polymer ?
#
loop_
_entity_poly.entity_id
_entity_poly.type
_entity_poly.pdbx_seq_one_letter_code
_entity_poly.pdbx_strand_id
1 'polypeptide(L)'
;MHDRKTFRKQEKKGYFMNTERIDLHVHSTESDGTLTPEELVTAAKEAGLFAFALTDHDTCSGVPKAQDAARDAGIELIPGIELSTDYHGKEVHIVGLYVDPHNELLLSKTMEYQKCRSTRNARIVEALQGEGLSITMEALEAENPDCVITRANIARFLYEHGQVNSVKEAFDRYIGDHCKCYVGRFKVASTDAIALIHAAGGTAVLAHPILYGLGDTALEKLVTDLTAAGLDGIEALYS
;
A
#
# COMPACT_ATOMS: atom_id res chain seq x y z
N MET A 1 65.67 8.17 -35.41
CA MET A 1 65.34 7.43 -34.17
C MET A 1 64.04 7.99 -33.65
N HIS A 2 62.90 7.30 -33.94
CA HIS A 2 61.57 7.69 -33.51
C HIS A 2 61.07 6.67 -32.53
N ASP A 3 60.85 7.13 -31.32
CA ASP A 3 60.37 6.34 -30.21
C ASP A 3 58.84 6.22 -30.33
N ARG A 4 58.34 5.02 -30.58
CA ARG A 4 56.90 4.70 -30.65
C ARG A 4 56.39 4.37 -29.25
N LYS A 5 55.72 5.33 -28.59
CA LYS A 5 54.96 5.09 -27.37
C LYS A 5 53.72 4.25 -27.69
N THR A 6 53.75 3.00 -27.30
CA THR A 6 52.60 2.06 -27.31
C THR A 6 51.59 2.49 -26.26
N PHE A 7 50.44 3.02 -26.68
CA PHE A 7 49.28 3.20 -25.81
C PHE A 7 48.68 1.85 -25.46
N ARG A 8 48.83 1.41 -24.22
CA ARG A 8 48.04 0.29 -23.66
C ARG A 8 46.60 0.73 -23.57
N LYS A 9 45.72 0.08 -24.34
CA LYS A 9 44.27 0.11 -24.16
C LYS A 9 43.98 -0.49 -22.78
N GLN A 10 43.59 0.35 -21.82
CA GLN A 10 42.97 -0.12 -20.60
C GLN A 10 41.58 -0.60 -20.99
N GLU A 11 41.35 -1.90 -20.94
CA GLU A 11 40.00 -2.48 -20.94
C GLU A 11 39.26 -1.95 -19.70
N LYS A 12 38.25 -1.09 -19.92
CA LYS A 12 37.28 -0.75 -18.89
C LYS A 12 36.54 -2.06 -18.55
N LYS A 13 36.94 -2.71 -17.45
CA LYS A 13 36.07 -3.66 -16.78
C LYS A 13 34.77 -2.91 -16.46
N GLY A 14 33.73 -3.13 -17.25
CA GLY A 14 32.39 -2.69 -16.90
C GLY A 14 32.03 -3.34 -15.57
N TYR A 15 31.94 -2.56 -14.53
CA TYR A 15 31.19 -2.94 -13.36
C TYR A 15 29.75 -3.05 -13.84
N PHE A 16 29.30 -4.27 -14.17
CA PHE A 16 27.89 -4.60 -14.13
C PHE A 16 27.50 -4.45 -12.68
N MET A 17 26.96 -3.31 -12.29
CA MET A 17 26.15 -3.22 -11.09
C MET A 17 24.97 -4.13 -11.37
N ASN A 18 24.96 -5.30 -10.74
CA ASN A 18 23.77 -6.12 -10.63
C ASN A 18 22.81 -5.25 -9.81
N THR A 19 21.97 -4.47 -10.48
CA THR A 19 20.97 -3.65 -9.82
C THR A 19 19.85 -4.60 -9.45
N GLU A 20 19.95 -5.20 -8.28
CA GLU A 20 18.87 -5.94 -7.67
C GLU A 20 17.72 -4.98 -7.49
N ARG A 21 16.63 -5.21 -8.22
CA ARG A 21 15.42 -4.39 -8.14
C ARG A 21 14.55 -4.92 -7.00
N ILE A 22 13.97 -4.01 -6.26
CA ILE A 22 13.05 -4.30 -5.17
C ILE A 22 11.78 -3.47 -5.34
N ASP A 23 10.66 -3.98 -4.82
CA ASP A 23 9.41 -3.24 -4.67
C ASP A 23 8.93 -3.36 -3.22
N LEU A 24 8.85 -2.25 -2.51
CA LEU A 24 8.56 -2.25 -1.07
C LEU A 24 7.12 -1.84 -0.74
N HIS A 25 6.24 -1.74 -1.76
CA HIS A 25 4.86 -1.36 -1.54
C HIS A 25 3.95 -2.05 -2.56
N VAL A 26 3.49 -3.27 -2.23
CA VAL A 26 2.68 -4.09 -3.13
C VAL A 26 1.43 -4.59 -2.41
N HIS A 27 0.29 -4.59 -3.11
CA HIS A 27 -1.00 -5.07 -2.61
C HIS A 27 -1.47 -6.32 -3.33
N SER A 28 -2.08 -7.23 -2.59
CA SER A 28 -2.74 -8.42 -3.10
C SER A 28 -4.27 -8.32 -3.05
N THR A 29 -4.93 -9.42 -3.43
CA THR A 29 -6.38 -9.57 -3.25
C THR A 29 -6.82 -9.65 -1.77
N GLU A 30 -5.90 -9.65 -0.82
CA GLU A 30 -6.25 -9.51 0.61
C GLU A 30 -6.70 -8.08 0.95
N SER A 31 -6.44 -7.12 0.05
CA SER A 31 -6.97 -5.75 0.12
C SER A 31 -7.48 -5.26 -1.25
N ASP A 32 -6.76 -4.46 -1.98
CA ASP A 32 -7.21 -3.86 -3.23
C ASP A 32 -6.32 -4.15 -4.44
N GLY A 33 -5.34 -5.03 -4.28
CA GLY A 33 -4.61 -5.61 -5.40
C GLY A 33 -5.50 -6.49 -6.29
N THR A 34 -4.96 -6.92 -7.42
CA THR A 34 -5.68 -7.75 -8.42
C THR A 34 -5.13 -9.15 -8.52
N LEU A 35 -3.98 -9.43 -7.93
CA LEU A 35 -3.33 -10.74 -7.89
C LEU A 35 -3.41 -11.32 -6.49
N THR A 36 -3.57 -12.64 -6.40
CA THR A 36 -3.43 -13.33 -5.11
C THR A 36 -2.00 -13.18 -4.58
N PRO A 37 -1.78 -13.39 -3.26
CA PRO A 37 -0.43 -13.35 -2.71
C PRO A 37 0.56 -14.25 -3.43
N GLU A 38 0.14 -15.44 -3.87
CA GLU A 38 0.97 -16.40 -4.62
C GLU A 38 1.24 -15.95 -6.06
N GLU A 39 0.24 -15.38 -6.74
CA GLU A 39 0.39 -14.82 -8.09
C GLU A 39 1.35 -13.62 -8.08
N LEU A 40 1.34 -12.81 -7.01
CA LEU A 40 2.30 -11.71 -6.83
C LEU A 40 3.74 -12.19 -6.80
N VAL A 41 4.02 -13.33 -6.15
CA VAL A 41 5.36 -13.94 -6.17
C VAL A 41 5.79 -14.26 -7.60
N THR A 42 4.89 -14.83 -8.39
CA THR A 42 5.15 -15.14 -9.80
C THR A 42 5.42 -13.86 -10.60
N ALA A 43 4.57 -12.85 -10.45
CA ALA A 43 4.72 -11.57 -11.13
C ALA A 43 6.02 -10.84 -10.74
N ALA A 44 6.37 -10.84 -9.45
CA ALA A 44 7.61 -10.27 -8.94
C ALA A 44 8.85 -10.95 -9.55
N LYS A 45 8.82 -12.28 -9.66
CA LYS A 45 9.90 -13.04 -10.30
C LYS A 45 10.01 -12.75 -11.79
N GLU A 46 8.91 -12.70 -12.51
CA GLU A 46 8.86 -12.34 -13.94
C GLU A 46 9.36 -10.92 -14.19
N ALA A 47 9.04 -9.99 -13.28
CA ALA A 47 9.57 -8.63 -13.29
C ALA A 47 11.07 -8.56 -12.95
N GLY A 48 11.69 -9.66 -12.49
CA GLY A 48 13.09 -9.75 -12.10
C GLY A 48 13.37 -8.98 -10.81
N LEU A 49 12.44 -8.97 -9.87
CA LEU A 49 12.67 -8.44 -8.53
C LEU A 49 13.52 -9.42 -7.70
N PHE A 50 14.42 -8.86 -6.90
CA PHE A 50 15.17 -9.58 -5.88
C PHE A 50 14.33 -9.78 -4.61
N ALA A 51 13.60 -8.72 -4.22
CA ALA A 51 12.70 -8.72 -3.07
C ALA A 51 11.46 -7.87 -3.35
N PHE A 52 10.36 -8.18 -2.65
CA PHE A 52 9.20 -7.30 -2.57
C PHE A 52 8.56 -7.35 -1.18
N ALA A 53 7.90 -6.26 -0.79
CA ALA A 53 7.12 -6.22 0.44
C ALA A 53 5.62 -6.35 0.12
N LEU A 54 4.94 -7.30 0.76
CA LEU A 54 3.50 -7.40 0.70
C LEU A 54 2.89 -6.54 1.82
N THR A 55 2.23 -5.47 1.44
CA THR A 55 1.82 -4.37 2.33
C THR A 55 0.33 -4.07 2.23
N ASP A 56 -0.50 -5.10 2.24
CA ASP A 56 -1.95 -4.98 2.15
C ASP A 56 -2.54 -4.03 3.20
N HIS A 57 -3.61 -3.34 2.85
CA HIS A 57 -4.28 -2.38 3.71
C HIS A 57 -4.87 -3.02 4.96
N ASP A 58 -4.39 -2.58 6.13
CA ASP A 58 -4.88 -2.97 7.46
C ASP A 58 -4.91 -4.50 7.68
N THR A 59 -4.08 -5.29 6.97
CA THR A 59 -3.97 -6.75 7.13
C THR A 59 -2.58 -7.26 6.77
N CYS A 60 -2.16 -8.36 7.43
CA CYS A 60 -0.98 -9.15 7.06
C CYS A 60 -1.38 -10.56 6.58
N SER A 61 -2.68 -10.83 6.30
CA SER A 61 -3.17 -12.19 5.97
C SER A 61 -2.56 -12.78 4.70
N GLY A 62 -2.11 -11.93 3.77
CA GLY A 62 -1.43 -12.33 2.54
C GLY A 62 -0.01 -12.87 2.76
N VAL A 63 0.68 -12.39 3.80
CA VAL A 63 2.10 -12.74 4.04
C VAL A 63 2.30 -14.25 4.21
N PRO A 64 1.59 -14.96 5.11
CA PRO A 64 1.72 -16.41 5.23
C PRO A 64 1.37 -17.18 3.95
N LYS A 65 0.39 -16.67 3.16
CA LYS A 65 -0.05 -17.29 1.90
C LYS A 65 1.04 -17.23 0.82
N ALA A 66 1.77 -16.12 0.74
CA ALA A 66 2.85 -15.93 -0.23
C ALA A 66 4.19 -16.60 0.19
N GLN A 67 4.37 -16.92 1.46
CA GLN A 67 5.68 -17.26 2.03
C GLN A 67 6.33 -18.50 1.41
N ASP A 68 5.56 -19.57 1.21
CA ASP A 68 6.07 -20.81 0.61
C ASP A 68 6.40 -20.61 -0.87
N ALA A 69 5.52 -19.92 -1.61
CA ALA A 69 5.76 -19.60 -3.01
C ALA A 69 7.01 -18.73 -3.21
N ALA A 70 7.21 -17.73 -2.33
CA ALA A 70 8.39 -16.84 -2.38
C ALA A 70 9.70 -17.62 -2.12
N ARG A 71 9.70 -18.52 -1.10
CA ARG A 71 10.83 -19.38 -0.82
C ARG A 71 11.17 -20.28 -2.01
N ASP A 72 10.19 -20.93 -2.60
CA ASP A 72 10.35 -21.84 -3.73
C ASP A 72 10.80 -21.10 -4.99
N ALA A 73 10.35 -19.85 -5.17
CA ALA A 73 10.78 -18.97 -6.25
C ALA A 73 12.18 -18.38 -6.04
N GLY A 74 12.73 -18.43 -4.83
CA GLY A 74 14.00 -17.81 -4.48
C GLY A 74 13.96 -16.28 -4.54
N ILE A 75 12.83 -15.68 -4.14
CA ILE A 75 12.64 -14.24 -4.02
C ILE A 75 12.42 -13.89 -2.54
N GLU A 76 12.99 -12.78 -2.08
CA GLU A 76 12.77 -12.33 -0.70
C GLU A 76 11.36 -11.70 -0.58
N LEU A 77 10.51 -12.29 0.27
CA LEU A 77 9.26 -11.71 0.70
C LEU A 77 9.48 -10.96 2.01
N ILE A 78 9.26 -9.66 2.00
CA ILE A 78 9.29 -8.80 3.18
C ILE A 78 7.88 -8.73 3.76
N PRO A 79 7.65 -9.22 4.99
CA PRO A 79 6.36 -9.10 5.64
C PRO A 79 6.07 -7.62 5.94
N GLY A 80 4.94 -7.13 5.44
CA GLY A 80 4.57 -5.74 5.56
C GLY A 80 3.08 -5.55 5.83
N ILE A 81 2.71 -4.30 5.99
CA ILE A 81 1.33 -3.82 6.15
C ILE A 81 1.26 -2.34 5.77
N GLU A 82 0.17 -1.88 5.18
CA GLU A 82 -0.11 -0.46 5.03
C GLU A 82 -1.27 -0.06 5.96
N LEU A 83 -0.94 0.74 7.00
CA LEU A 83 -1.94 1.27 7.91
C LEU A 83 -2.45 2.61 7.42
N SER A 84 -3.76 2.70 7.24
CA SER A 84 -4.38 3.96 6.89
C SER A 84 -4.67 4.78 8.15
N THR A 85 -4.20 6.01 8.20
CA THR A 85 -4.18 6.85 9.40
C THR A 85 -4.77 8.24 9.16
N ASP A 86 -4.98 8.99 10.22
CA ASP A 86 -5.39 10.40 10.20
C ASP A 86 -4.28 11.28 10.74
N TYR A 87 -3.90 12.28 9.95
CA TYR A 87 -3.05 13.37 10.39
C TYR A 87 -3.83 14.68 10.27
N HIS A 88 -4.33 15.19 11.40
CA HIS A 88 -5.12 16.43 11.47
C HIS A 88 -6.30 16.54 10.50
N GLY A 89 -6.99 15.41 10.27
CA GLY A 89 -8.14 15.34 9.35
C GLY A 89 -7.78 14.99 7.91
N LYS A 90 -6.49 14.80 7.60
CA LYS A 90 -5.99 14.31 6.32
C LYS A 90 -5.68 12.82 6.42
N GLU A 91 -6.17 12.02 5.48
CA GLU A 91 -5.79 10.61 5.38
C GLU A 91 -4.33 10.51 4.93
N VAL A 92 -3.53 9.80 5.73
CA VAL A 92 -2.11 9.56 5.51
C VAL A 92 -1.86 8.08 5.77
N HIS A 93 -1.00 7.46 5.00
CA HIS A 93 -0.70 6.03 5.14
C HIS A 93 0.71 5.81 5.69
N ILE A 94 0.84 4.83 6.58
CA ILE A 94 2.12 4.39 7.13
C ILE A 94 2.33 2.94 6.75
N VAL A 95 3.35 2.68 5.96
CA VAL A 95 3.80 1.33 5.63
C VAL A 95 4.69 0.82 6.76
N GLY A 96 4.36 -0.37 7.26
CA GLY A 96 5.23 -1.15 8.12
C GLY A 96 5.98 -2.20 7.30
N LEU A 97 7.29 -2.21 7.38
CA LEU A 97 8.13 -3.24 6.77
C LEU A 97 8.73 -4.13 7.85
N TYR A 98 8.95 -5.42 7.55
CA TYR A 98 9.51 -6.41 8.49
C TYR A 98 8.68 -6.58 9.77
N VAL A 99 7.36 -6.35 9.71
CA VAL A 99 6.47 -6.61 10.84
C VAL A 99 6.35 -8.11 11.10
N ASP A 100 6.20 -8.50 12.36
CA ASP A 100 5.80 -9.87 12.70
C ASP A 100 4.30 -10.05 12.40
N PRO A 101 3.90 -10.83 11.38
CA PRO A 101 2.50 -11.03 11.00
C PRO A 101 1.70 -11.80 12.06
N HIS A 102 2.37 -12.36 13.07
CA HIS A 102 1.75 -13.08 14.18
C HIS A 102 1.72 -12.26 15.48
N ASN A 103 2.16 -11.00 15.46
CA ASN A 103 2.13 -10.13 16.63
C ASN A 103 0.69 -9.90 17.09
N GLU A 104 0.36 -10.34 18.31
CA GLU A 104 -1.01 -10.30 18.86
C GLU A 104 -1.60 -8.88 18.92
N LEU A 105 -0.78 -7.87 19.26
CA LEU A 105 -1.22 -6.49 19.32
C LEU A 105 -1.54 -5.97 17.92
N LEU A 106 -0.69 -6.24 16.92
CA LEU A 106 -0.93 -5.87 15.53
C LEU A 106 -2.23 -6.51 15.03
N LEU A 107 -2.40 -7.82 15.21
CA LEU A 107 -3.60 -8.55 14.79
C LEU A 107 -4.86 -7.99 15.46
N SER A 108 -4.84 -7.75 16.76
CA SER A 108 -5.98 -7.17 17.48
C SER A 108 -6.36 -5.79 16.96
N LYS A 109 -5.37 -4.93 16.70
CA LYS A 109 -5.61 -3.57 16.20
C LYS A 109 -6.07 -3.53 14.76
N THR A 110 -5.52 -4.36 13.90
CA THR A 110 -5.97 -4.45 12.50
C THR A 110 -7.41 -4.96 12.40
N MET A 111 -7.83 -5.92 13.23
CA MET A 111 -9.24 -6.33 13.31
C MET A 111 -10.17 -5.16 13.72
N GLU A 112 -9.77 -4.33 14.68
CA GLU A 112 -10.51 -3.12 15.06
C GLU A 112 -10.62 -2.15 13.87
N TYR A 113 -9.51 -1.91 13.15
CA TYR A 113 -9.47 -1.01 11.98
C TYR A 113 -10.33 -1.52 10.83
N GLN A 114 -10.28 -2.83 10.54
CA GLN A 114 -11.12 -3.47 9.52
C GLN A 114 -12.62 -3.33 9.84
N LYS A 115 -13.02 -3.51 11.09
CA LYS A 115 -14.41 -3.30 11.52
C LYS A 115 -14.86 -1.83 11.32
N CYS A 116 -14.01 -0.87 11.65
CA CYS A 116 -14.28 0.54 11.41
C CYS A 116 -14.39 0.84 9.91
N ARG A 117 -13.54 0.21 9.09
CA ARG A 117 -13.57 0.31 7.63
C ARG A 117 -14.88 -0.25 7.06
N SER A 118 -15.30 -1.45 7.48
CA SER A 118 -16.57 -2.05 7.05
C SER A 118 -17.77 -1.14 7.36
N THR A 119 -17.82 -0.58 8.57
CA THR A 119 -18.87 0.38 8.96
C THR A 119 -18.88 1.63 8.07
N ARG A 120 -17.70 2.16 7.73
CA ARG A 120 -17.57 3.29 6.79
C ARG A 120 -18.04 2.90 5.39
N ASN A 121 -17.62 1.74 4.88
CA ASN A 121 -17.98 1.27 3.55
C ASN A 121 -19.49 1.13 3.38
N ALA A 122 -20.20 0.58 4.39
CA ALA A 122 -21.66 0.51 4.37
C ALA A 122 -22.31 1.90 4.19
N ARG A 123 -21.79 2.92 4.86
CA ARG A 123 -22.27 4.32 4.69
C ARG A 123 -21.91 4.92 3.33
N ILE A 124 -20.77 4.56 2.75
CA ILE A 124 -20.41 4.97 1.38
C ILE A 124 -21.38 4.32 0.38
N VAL A 125 -21.64 3.03 0.52
CA VAL A 125 -22.59 2.28 -0.33
C VAL A 125 -23.99 2.89 -0.24
N GLU A 126 -24.49 3.20 0.96
CA GLU A 126 -25.78 3.89 1.16
C GLU A 126 -25.82 5.26 0.44
N ALA A 127 -24.75 6.05 0.55
CA ALA A 127 -24.65 7.32 -0.13
C ALA A 127 -24.61 7.17 -1.66
N LEU A 128 -23.92 6.17 -2.20
CA LEU A 128 -23.86 5.85 -3.63
C LEU A 128 -25.25 5.43 -4.16
N GLN A 129 -25.98 4.61 -3.39
CA GLN A 129 -27.37 4.26 -3.71
C GLN A 129 -28.28 5.49 -3.76
N GLY A 130 -28.09 6.44 -2.83
CA GLY A 130 -28.79 7.72 -2.82
C GLY A 130 -28.54 8.57 -4.08
N GLU A 131 -27.40 8.35 -4.75
CA GLU A 131 -27.04 8.96 -6.04
C GLU A 131 -27.52 8.16 -7.26
N GLY A 132 -28.27 7.08 -7.05
CA GLY A 132 -28.83 6.22 -8.10
C GLY A 132 -27.87 5.17 -8.64
N LEU A 133 -26.75 4.90 -7.97
CA LEU A 133 -25.80 3.85 -8.35
C LEU A 133 -26.23 2.50 -7.78
N SER A 134 -26.12 1.45 -8.60
CA SER A 134 -26.53 0.09 -8.24
C SER A 134 -25.33 -0.65 -7.61
N ILE A 135 -25.19 -0.55 -6.32
CA ILE A 135 -24.17 -1.26 -5.52
C ILE A 135 -24.76 -1.65 -4.19
N THR A 136 -24.42 -2.83 -3.67
CA THR A 136 -24.77 -3.26 -2.31
C THR A 136 -23.53 -3.82 -1.61
N MET A 137 -23.55 -3.85 -0.29
CA MET A 137 -22.43 -4.45 0.47
C MET A 137 -22.30 -5.95 0.15
N GLU A 138 -23.42 -6.67 0.01
CA GLU A 138 -23.43 -8.10 -0.30
C GLU A 138 -22.80 -8.39 -1.67
N ALA A 139 -23.10 -7.58 -2.69
CA ALA A 139 -22.51 -7.74 -4.02
C ALA A 139 -21.01 -7.43 -4.00
N LEU A 140 -20.62 -6.35 -3.30
CA LEU A 140 -19.23 -5.94 -3.15
C LEU A 140 -18.40 -7.00 -2.40
N GLU A 141 -18.94 -7.59 -1.33
CA GLU A 141 -18.30 -8.66 -0.55
C GLU A 141 -18.21 -9.97 -1.35
N ALA A 142 -19.23 -10.28 -2.15
CA ALA A 142 -19.22 -11.49 -3.00
C ALA A 142 -18.11 -11.45 -4.08
N GLU A 143 -17.78 -10.29 -4.58
CA GLU A 143 -16.68 -10.10 -5.55
C GLU A 143 -15.31 -9.91 -4.90
N ASN A 144 -15.26 -9.65 -3.59
CA ASN A 144 -14.04 -9.47 -2.81
C ASN A 144 -14.08 -10.36 -1.55
N PRO A 145 -14.11 -11.70 -1.70
CA PRO A 145 -14.23 -12.61 -0.58
C PRO A 145 -12.99 -12.54 0.33
N ASP A 146 -13.22 -12.51 1.64
CA ASP A 146 -12.18 -12.52 2.68
C ASP A 146 -11.15 -11.38 2.60
N CYS A 147 -11.48 -10.30 1.89
CA CYS A 147 -10.59 -9.17 1.63
C CYS A 147 -10.94 -7.95 2.49
N VAL A 148 -9.95 -7.13 2.78
CA VAL A 148 -10.14 -5.81 3.39
C VAL A 148 -10.58 -4.81 2.31
N ILE A 149 -11.90 -4.65 2.17
CA ILE A 149 -12.47 -3.76 1.15
C ILE A 149 -12.06 -2.30 1.36
N THR A 150 -11.42 -1.71 0.35
CA THR A 150 -11.00 -0.32 0.32
C THR A 150 -11.94 0.53 -0.55
N ARG A 151 -11.68 1.82 -0.67
CA ARG A 151 -12.36 2.68 -1.66
C ARG A 151 -12.00 2.30 -3.10
N ALA A 152 -10.81 1.71 -3.32
CA ALA A 152 -10.41 1.26 -4.65
C ALA A 152 -11.25 0.06 -5.12
N ASN A 153 -11.59 -0.88 -4.22
CA ASN A 153 -12.52 -1.96 -4.54
C ASN A 153 -13.92 -1.41 -4.90
N ILE A 154 -14.43 -0.44 -4.14
CA ILE A 154 -15.72 0.22 -4.47
C ILE A 154 -15.65 0.90 -5.84
N ALA A 155 -14.59 1.64 -6.13
CA ALA A 155 -14.40 2.31 -7.41
C ALA A 155 -14.29 1.33 -8.57
N ARG A 156 -13.57 0.22 -8.38
CA ARG A 156 -13.43 -0.87 -9.36
C ARG A 156 -14.79 -1.52 -9.63
N PHE A 157 -15.55 -1.87 -8.59
CA PHE A 157 -16.89 -2.41 -8.71
C PHE A 157 -17.79 -1.50 -9.56
N LEU A 158 -17.83 -0.20 -9.29
CA LEU A 158 -18.62 0.76 -10.06
C LEU A 158 -18.20 0.80 -11.54
N TYR A 159 -16.91 0.70 -11.81
CA TYR A 159 -16.38 0.69 -13.18
C TYR A 159 -16.72 -0.60 -13.92
N GLU A 160 -16.50 -1.76 -13.31
CA GLU A 160 -16.74 -3.07 -13.92
C GLU A 160 -18.23 -3.32 -14.20
N HIS A 161 -19.11 -2.72 -13.40
CA HIS A 161 -20.57 -2.74 -13.61
C HIS A 161 -21.09 -1.61 -14.50
N GLY A 162 -20.21 -0.86 -15.18
CA GLY A 162 -20.60 0.20 -16.12
C GLY A 162 -21.31 1.40 -15.50
N GLN A 163 -21.17 1.61 -14.19
CA GLN A 163 -21.80 2.71 -13.46
C GLN A 163 -20.99 4.01 -13.56
N VAL A 164 -19.70 3.89 -13.87
CA VAL A 164 -18.77 4.96 -14.17
C VAL A 164 -17.88 4.55 -15.33
N ASN A 165 -17.23 5.52 -16.00
CA ASN A 165 -16.40 5.24 -17.16
C ASN A 165 -14.94 4.91 -16.81
N SER A 166 -14.53 5.11 -15.55
CA SER A 166 -13.21 4.77 -15.04
C SER A 166 -13.21 4.75 -13.51
N VAL A 167 -12.24 4.05 -12.93
CA VAL A 167 -11.95 4.10 -11.48
C VAL A 167 -11.67 5.54 -11.04
N LYS A 168 -10.95 6.31 -11.86
CA LYS A 168 -10.68 7.73 -11.59
C LYS A 168 -11.98 8.54 -11.50
N GLU A 169 -12.95 8.31 -12.38
CA GLU A 169 -14.25 9.00 -12.34
C GLU A 169 -15.00 8.71 -11.04
N ALA A 170 -14.95 7.46 -10.52
CA ALA A 170 -15.56 7.14 -9.25
C ALA A 170 -14.98 7.98 -8.10
N PHE A 171 -13.66 8.15 -8.06
CA PHE A 171 -13.01 9.03 -7.08
C PHE A 171 -13.35 10.50 -7.30
N ASP A 172 -13.24 11.01 -8.53
CA ASP A 172 -13.43 12.45 -8.82
C ASP A 172 -14.87 12.91 -8.55
N ARG A 173 -15.88 12.04 -8.71
CA ARG A 173 -17.30 12.45 -8.64
C ARG A 173 -18.03 12.00 -7.37
N TYR A 174 -17.62 10.88 -6.77
CA TYR A 174 -18.42 10.24 -5.73
C TYR A 174 -17.69 10.03 -4.42
N ILE A 175 -16.57 9.31 -4.41
CA ILE A 175 -15.96 8.75 -3.19
C ILE A 175 -14.62 9.35 -2.80
N GLY A 176 -14.05 10.25 -3.61
CA GLY A 176 -12.83 10.99 -3.26
C GLY A 176 -13.06 12.01 -2.16
N ASP A 177 -12.00 12.55 -1.61
CA ASP A 177 -12.02 13.57 -0.58
C ASP A 177 -12.89 14.76 -1.06
N HIS A 178 -13.80 15.23 -0.18
CA HIS A 178 -14.75 16.31 -0.47
C HIS A 178 -15.87 15.99 -1.49
N CYS A 179 -15.94 14.76 -2.01
CA CYS A 179 -17.05 14.34 -2.87
C CYS A 179 -18.30 13.98 -2.04
N LYS A 180 -19.45 13.94 -2.73
CA LYS A 180 -20.78 13.82 -2.11
C LYS A 180 -21.04 12.50 -1.37
N CYS A 181 -20.39 11.41 -1.78
CA CYS A 181 -20.46 10.11 -1.10
C CYS A 181 -19.24 9.84 -0.21
N TYR A 182 -18.39 10.84 0.02
CA TYR A 182 -17.26 10.69 0.92
C TYR A 182 -17.72 10.51 2.37
N VAL A 183 -17.22 9.48 3.01
CA VAL A 183 -17.41 9.24 4.44
C VAL A 183 -16.03 9.18 5.10
N GLY A 184 -15.79 10.09 6.02
CA GLY A 184 -14.54 10.12 6.81
C GLY A 184 -14.35 8.83 7.60
N ARG A 185 -13.08 8.47 7.84
CA ARG A 185 -12.72 7.28 8.61
C ARG A 185 -12.80 7.49 10.11
N PHE A 186 -12.86 6.37 10.84
CA PHE A 186 -12.40 6.32 12.22
C PHE A 186 -10.91 6.71 12.24
N LYS A 187 -10.57 7.62 13.17
CA LYS A 187 -9.26 8.25 13.19
C LYS A 187 -8.28 7.41 13.99
N VAL A 188 -7.44 6.66 13.28
CA VAL A 188 -6.20 6.12 13.84
C VAL A 188 -5.15 7.20 13.69
N ALA A 189 -4.59 7.71 14.77
CA ALA A 189 -3.52 8.70 14.66
C ALA A 189 -2.29 8.09 14.00
N SER A 190 -1.62 8.84 13.11
CA SER A 190 -0.41 8.35 12.44
C SER A 190 0.69 7.99 13.45
N THR A 191 0.74 8.67 14.59
CA THR A 191 1.65 8.36 15.71
C THR A 191 1.38 7.01 16.35
N ASP A 192 0.09 6.62 16.49
CA ASP A 192 -0.29 5.32 17.05
C ASP A 192 0.04 4.19 16.08
N ALA A 193 -0.10 4.43 14.76
CA ALA A 193 0.30 3.47 13.74
C ALA A 193 1.81 3.23 13.73
N ILE A 194 2.62 4.28 13.84
CA ILE A 194 4.09 4.17 13.97
C ILE A 194 4.45 3.32 15.20
N ALA A 195 3.85 3.63 16.35
CA ALA A 195 4.09 2.88 17.58
C ALA A 195 3.67 1.40 17.46
N LEU A 196 2.55 1.13 16.78
CA LEU A 196 2.06 -0.23 16.52
C LEU A 196 3.00 -1.02 15.63
N ILE A 197 3.51 -0.41 14.54
CA ILE A 197 4.49 -1.03 13.64
C ILE A 197 5.76 -1.39 14.41
N HIS A 198 6.29 -0.48 15.23
CA HIS A 198 7.47 -0.74 16.07
C HIS A 198 7.20 -1.84 17.12
N ALA A 199 6.02 -1.86 17.74
CA ALA A 199 5.63 -2.93 18.66
C ALA A 199 5.55 -4.31 17.99
N ALA A 200 5.31 -4.35 16.68
CA ALA A 200 5.36 -5.55 15.85
C ALA A 200 6.77 -5.85 15.30
N GLY A 201 7.80 -5.13 15.74
CA GLY A 201 9.21 -5.33 15.32
C GLY A 201 9.55 -4.71 13.96
N GLY A 202 8.63 -3.96 13.36
CA GLY A 202 8.77 -3.39 12.02
C GLY A 202 9.41 -2.02 11.97
N THR A 203 9.60 -1.53 10.75
CA THR A 203 10.11 -0.20 10.38
C THR A 203 8.96 0.61 9.78
N ALA A 204 8.71 1.82 10.27
CA ALA A 204 7.60 2.68 9.85
C ALA A 204 8.01 3.66 8.76
N VAL A 205 7.34 3.63 7.62
CA VAL A 205 7.64 4.44 6.41
C VAL A 205 6.40 5.25 6.00
N LEU A 206 6.55 6.55 5.78
CA LEU A 206 5.49 7.39 5.21
C LEU A 206 5.26 6.99 3.75
N ALA A 207 4.07 6.49 3.43
CA ALA A 207 3.72 6.04 2.10
C ALA A 207 3.37 7.21 1.16
N HIS A 208 3.70 7.08 -0.13
CA HIS A 208 3.29 7.93 -1.27
C HIS A 208 2.94 9.41 -0.94
N PRO A 209 3.83 10.19 -0.32
CA PRO A 209 3.51 11.55 0.16
C PRO A 209 3.08 12.49 -0.98
N ILE A 210 3.46 12.21 -2.21
CA ILE A 210 3.07 12.97 -3.40
C ILE A 210 1.55 12.95 -3.63
N LEU A 211 0.85 11.88 -3.20
CA LEU A 211 -0.59 11.73 -3.39
C LEU A 211 -1.42 12.57 -2.41
N TYR A 212 -0.81 13.10 -1.35
CA TYR A 212 -1.55 13.92 -0.38
C TYR A 212 -1.89 15.31 -0.87
N GLY A 213 -1.26 15.76 -1.97
CA GLY A 213 -1.50 17.10 -2.54
C GLY A 213 -1.14 18.24 -1.58
N LEU A 214 -0.19 18.00 -0.67
CA LEU A 214 0.31 18.99 0.28
C LEU A 214 1.34 19.89 -0.40
N GLY A 215 1.32 21.18 -0.10
CA GLY A 215 2.43 22.07 -0.46
C GLY A 215 3.65 21.79 0.45
N ASP A 216 4.83 22.26 0.01
CA ASP A 216 6.13 21.94 0.63
C ASP A 216 6.15 22.18 2.15
N THR A 217 5.66 23.32 2.62
CA THR A 217 5.62 23.66 4.07
C THR A 217 4.74 22.68 4.87
N ALA A 218 3.60 22.26 4.30
CA ALA A 218 2.69 21.33 4.98
C ALA A 218 3.26 19.91 4.98
N LEU A 219 3.93 19.51 3.89
CA LEU A 219 4.63 18.23 3.81
C LEU A 219 5.82 18.18 4.77
N GLU A 220 6.63 19.24 4.83
CA GLU A 220 7.75 19.36 5.77
C GLU A 220 7.25 19.24 7.23
N LYS A 221 6.13 19.90 7.54
CA LYS A 221 5.53 19.80 8.87
C LYS A 221 5.08 18.38 9.17
N LEU A 222 4.36 17.72 8.25
CA LEU A 222 3.95 16.32 8.39
C LEU A 222 5.15 15.41 8.68
N VAL A 223 6.20 15.49 7.85
CA VAL A 223 7.41 14.67 8.02
C VAL A 223 8.10 14.96 9.34
N THR A 224 8.20 16.23 9.74
CA THR A 224 8.81 16.64 11.02
C THR A 224 8.04 16.06 12.21
N ASP A 225 6.71 16.19 12.21
CA ASP A 225 5.86 15.69 13.30
C ASP A 225 5.93 14.16 13.41
N LEU A 226 5.90 13.45 12.26
CA LEU A 226 5.99 11.99 12.25
C LEU A 226 7.39 11.49 12.61
N THR A 227 8.45 12.19 12.20
CA THR A 227 9.82 11.88 12.63
C THR A 227 9.99 12.02 14.13
N ALA A 228 9.39 13.05 14.73
CA ALA A 228 9.36 13.21 16.19
C ALA A 228 8.59 12.07 16.90
N ALA A 229 7.64 11.42 16.20
CA ALA A 229 6.91 10.24 16.68
C ALA A 229 7.62 8.91 16.39
N GLY A 230 8.79 8.93 15.74
CA GLY A 230 9.60 7.75 15.45
C GLY A 230 9.49 7.22 14.02
N LEU A 231 8.99 8.00 13.06
CA LEU A 231 8.99 7.58 11.64
C LEU A 231 10.42 7.32 11.18
N ASP A 232 10.66 6.17 10.55
CA ASP A 232 11.99 5.69 10.13
C ASP A 232 12.34 6.09 8.69
N GLY A 233 11.35 6.24 7.84
CA GLY A 233 11.57 6.48 6.41
C GLY A 233 10.41 7.18 5.72
N ILE A 234 10.65 7.54 4.46
CA ILE A 234 9.67 8.15 3.56
C ILE A 234 9.81 7.53 2.16
N GLU A 235 8.72 7.23 1.53
CA GLU A 235 8.68 6.77 0.15
C GLU A 235 9.02 7.92 -0.79
N ALA A 236 10.20 7.86 -1.43
CA ALA A 236 10.68 8.91 -2.31
C ALA A 236 10.28 8.70 -3.77
N LEU A 237 10.07 7.45 -4.18
CA LEU A 237 9.61 7.06 -5.51
C LEU A 237 8.33 6.25 -5.36
N TYR A 238 7.31 6.65 -6.09
CA TYR A 238 6.02 5.96 -6.15
C TYR A 238 5.55 5.93 -7.61
N SER A 239 5.12 4.75 -8.11
CA SER A 239 4.70 4.53 -9.49
C SER A 239 3.19 4.51 -9.65
#